data_edba8f1a4633058105d8b62a718c966b
#
_entry.id   edba8f1a4633058105d8b62a718c966b
#
_cell.length_a   1.000
_cell.length_b   1.000
_cell.length_c   1.000
_cell.angle_alpha   90.00
_cell.angle_beta   90.00
_cell.angle_gamma   90.00
#
_symmetry.space_group_name_H-M   'P 1'
#
loop_
_entity.id
_entity.type
_entity.pdbx_description
1 polymer ?
#
loop_
_entity_poly.entity_id
_entity_poly.type
_entity_poly.pdbx_seq_one_letter_code
_entity_poly.pdbx_strand_id
1 'polypeptide(L)'
;MREFSQAVCERIGNYVYVLKDPRTSNIFYIGKGVGNRVFQHVFGALETSYESDKLNLIREIINQNLEVEHYILRHGLTTEQAFEIESACIDLLGLENLTNSVKGHDSWERGLKTVNEVLQHYDAKTITITEPTIIININK
;
A
#
# COMPACT_ATOMS: atom_id res chain seq x y z
N MET A 1 -4.21 14.03 20.71
CA MET A 1 -4.00 13.06 19.64
C MET A 1 -5.33 12.74 18.98
N ARG A 2 -5.32 12.65 17.66
CA ARG A 2 -6.57 12.40 16.93
C ARG A 2 -6.96 10.93 16.98
N GLU A 3 -8.25 10.69 17.05
CA GLU A 3 -8.81 9.35 16.95
C GLU A 3 -10.24 9.41 16.44
N PHE A 4 -10.70 8.31 15.86
CA PHE A 4 -12.10 8.16 15.53
C PHE A 4 -12.91 7.87 16.79
N SER A 5 -14.13 8.37 16.82
CA SER A 5 -15.08 7.96 17.86
C SER A 5 -15.42 6.49 17.72
N GLN A 6 -15.97 5.90 18.78
CA GLN A 6 -16.42 4.51 18.74
C GLN A 6 -17.44 4.29 17.62
N ALA A 7 -18.36 5.23 17.42
CA ALA A 7 -19.36 5.11 16.37
C ALA A 7 -18.74 5.04 14.97
N VAL A 8 -17.70 5.84 14.72
CA VAL A 8 -16.97 5.79 13.46
C VAL A 8 -16.24 4.47 13.31
N CYS A 9 -15.53 4.03 14.36
CA CYS A 9 -14.81 2.76 14.34
C CYS A 9 -15.72 1.57 14.02
N GLU A 10 -16.94 1.57 14.53
CA GLU A 10 -17.89 0.51 14.28
C GLU A 10 -18.43 0.48 12.85
N ARG A 11 -18.43 1.62 12.17
CA ARG A 11 -19.03 1.76 10.84
C ARG A 11 -18.06 1.79 9.68
N ILE A 12 -16.82 2.22 9.92
CA ILE A 12 -15.89 2.43 8.83
C ILE A 12 -15.41 1.12 8.18
N GLY A 13 -15.42 0.02 8.92
CA GLY A 13 -14.97 -1.28 8.45
C GLY A 13 -13.49 -1.33 8.16
N ASN A 14 -13.09 -2.23 7.28
CA ASN A 14 -11.72 -2.24 6.78
C ASN A 14 -11.52 -1.08 5.82
N TYR A 15 -10.36 -0.46 5.88
CA TYR A 15 -10.03 0.65 5.00
C TYR A 15 -8.58 0.60 4.55
N VAL A 16 -8.32 1.30 3.46
CA VAL A 16 -6.97 1.62 3.00
C VAL A 16 -6.77 3.11 3.19
N TYR A 17 -5.62 3.50 3.71
CA TYR A 17 -5.31 4.89 3.99
C TYR A 17 -3.96 5.29 3.42
N VAL A 18 -3.77 6.59 3.28
CA VAL A 18 -2.50 7.15 2.86
C VAL A 18 -2.08 8.25 3.83
N LEU A 19 -0.78 8.39 4.01
CA LEU A 19 -0.18 9.48 4.75
C LEU A 19 0.54 10.39 3.77
N LYS A 20 0.28 11.69 3.89
CA LYS A 20 0.93 12.70 3.06
C LYS A 20 1.79 13.63 3.90
N ASP A 21 2.89 14.06 3.30
CA ASP A 21 3.75 15.10 3.83
C ASP A 21 3.14 16.45 3.48
N PRO A 22 2.75 17.28 4.45
CA PRO A 22 2.12 18.57 4.17
C PRO A 22 3.06 19.56 3.45
N ARG A 23 4.37 19.34 3.52
CA ARG A 23 5.36 20.21 2.90
C ARG A 23 5.41 20.04 1.37
N THR A 24 5.08 18.86 0.90
CA THR A 24 5.17 18.50 -0.53
C THR A 24 3.87 18.03 -1.13
N SER A 25 2.89 17.68 -0.29
CA SER A 25 1.65 16.99 -0.67
C SER A 25 1.87 15.61 -1.27
N ASN A 26 3.04 15.03 -1.10
CA ASN A 26 3.35 13.70 -1.60
C ASN A 26 2.88 12.63 -0.61
N ILE A 27 2.33 11.57 -1.14
CA ILE A 27 2.04 10.36 -0.37
C ILE A 27 3.36 9.69 -0.03
N PHE A 28 3.60 9.37 1.24
CA PHE A 28 4.81 8.68 1.65
C PHE A 28 4.54 7.31 2.27
N TYR A 29 3.29 6.98 2.57
CA TYR A 29 2.95 5.69 3.14
C TYR A 29 1.53 5.29 2.77
N ILE A 30 1.33 4.00 2.51
CA ILE A 30 0.04 3.39 2.24
C ILE A 30 -0.12 2.23 3.22
N GLY A 31 -1.27 2.16 3.87
CA GLY A 31 -1.58 1.08 4.79
C GLY A 31 -3.03 0.67 4.73
N LYS A 32 -3.33 -0.42 5.41
CA LYS A 32 -4.70 -0.88 5.60
C LYS A 32 -4.95 -1.09 7.08
N GLY A 33 -6.18 -1.01 7.49
CA GLY A 33 -6.52 -1.23 8.88
C GLY A 33 -7.99 -1.12 9.19
N VAL A 34 -8.27 -1.13 10.47
CA VAL A 34 -9.60 -0.95 11.07
C VAL A 34 -9.48 0.02 12.24
N GLY A 35 -10.60 0.59 12.65
CA GLY A 35 -10.62 1.47 13.82
C GLY A 35 -9.62 2.61 13.69
N ASN A 36 -8.80 2.80 14.70
CA ASN A 36 -7.84 3.91 14.77
C ASN A 36 -6.46 3.58 14.21
N ARG A 37 -6.32 2.52 13.42
CA ARG A 37 -5.03 2.13 12.85
C ARG A 37 -4.32 3.27 12.11
N VAL A 38 -5.07 4.09 11.39
CA VAL A 38 -4.51 5.19 10.60
C VAL A 38 -3.70 6.19 11.44
N PHE A 39 -4.04 6.33 12.73
CA PHE A 39 -3.36 7.27 13.62
C PHE A 39 -2.18 6.66 14.38
N GLN A 40 -1.99 5.35 14.33
CA GLN A 40 -0.98 4.67 15.13
C GLN A 40 0.46 5.02 14.75
N HIS A 41 0.69 5.43 13.52
CA HIS A 41 2.03 5.80 13.06
C HIS A 41 2.54 7.08 13.73
N VAL A 42 1.67 8.09 13.83
CA VAL A 42 2.01 9.32 14.55
C VAL A 42 2.19 9.01 16.03
N PHE A 43 1.33 8.18 16.59
CA PHE A 43 1.47 7.73 17.97
C PHE A 43 2.84 7.07 18.19
N GLY A 44 3.22 6.14 17.31
CA GLY A 44 4.51 5.46 17.38
C GLY A 44 5.70 6.41 17.29
N ALA A 45 5.60 7.43 16.41
CA ALA A 45 6.64 8.43 16.28
C ALA A 45 6.83 9.27 17.55
N LEU A 46 5.73 9.58 18.23
CA LEU A 46 5.74 10.41 19.45
C LEU A 46 6.11 9.61 20.70
N GLU A 47 5.62 8.39 20.81
CA GLU A 47 5.65 7.63 22.07
C GLU A 47 6.73 6.55 22.12
N THR A 48 7.44 6.29 21.02
CA THR A 48 8.49 5.28 20.99
C THR A 48 9.80 5.86 20.47
N SER A 49 10.88 5.11 20.69
CA SER A 49 12.20 5.41 20.14
C SER A 49 12.53 4.55 18.91
N TYR A 50 11.56 3.76 18.43
CA TYR A 50 11.77 2.94 17.24
C TYR A 50 12.12 3.79 16.03
N GLU A 51 13.03 3.30 15.21
CA GLU A 51 13.47 4.00 14.01
C GLU A 51 12.99 3.25 12.77
N SER A 52 12.48 3.99 11.81
CA SER A 52 12.18 3.55 10.47
C SER A 52 12.08 4.79 9.61
N ASP A 53 12.17 4.63 8.31
CA ASP A 53 12.02 5.76 7.39
C ASP A 53 10.69 6.48 7.61
N LYS A 54 9.63 5.73 7.81
CA LYS A 54 8.30 6.28 8.09
C LYS A 54 8.28 7.10 9.38
N LEU A 55 8.72 6.53 10.49
CA LEU A 55 8.68 7.20 11.77
C LEU A 55 9.62 8.41 11.80
N ASN A 56 10.78 8.30 11.20
CA ASN A 56 11.73 9.41 11.11
C ASN A 56 11.18 10.56 10.29
N LEU A 57 10.49 10.28 9.18
CA LEU A 57 9.84 11.30 8.38
C LEU A 57 8.72 12.00 9.17
N ILE A 58 7.91 11.22 9.87
CA ILE A 58 6.84 11.78 10.73
C ILE A 58 7.43 12.70 11.80
N ARG A 59 8.51 12.29 12.45
CA ARG A 59 9.19 13.11 13.45
C ARG A 59 9.71 14.41 12.85
N GLU A 60 10.25 14.36 11.66
CA GLU A 60 10.73 15.54 10.95
C GLU A 60 9.60 16.52 10.67
N ILE A 61 8.46 16.04 10.23
CA ILE A 61 7.27 16.86 10.00
C ILE A 61 6.81 17.53 11.31
N ILE A 62 6.71 16.76 12.38
CA ILE A 62 6.28 17.25 13.70
C ILE A 62 7.28 18.29 14.24
N ASN A 63 8.58 18.08 14.05
CA ASN A 63 9.60 19.00 14.53
C ASN A 63 9.56 20.35 13.79
N GLN A 64 8.92 20.42 12.67
CA GLN A 64 8.67 21.67 11.93
C GLN A 64 7.33 22.31 12.30
N ASN A 65 6.68 21.84 13.36
CA ASN A 65 5.37 22.29 13.81
C ASN A 65 4.26 22.06 12.77
N LEU A 66 4.40 21.01 12.00
CA LEU A 66 3.41 20.59 11.00
C LEU A 66 2.80 19.27 11.42
N GLU A 67 1.70 18.91 10.79
CA GLU A 67 1.00 17.67 11.04
C GLU A 67 0.98 16.80 9.77
N VAL A 68 1.16 15.50 9.96
CA VAL A 68 0.95 14.52 8.89
C VAL A 68 -0.50 14.61 8.42
N GLU A 69 -0.71 14.60 7.13
CA GLU A 69 -2.06 14.55 6.56
C GLU A 69 -2.50 13.10 6.40
N HIS A 70 -3.64 12.78 6.97
CA HIS A 70 -4.23 11.45 6.96
C HIS A 70 -5.43 11.43 6.00
N TYR A 71 -5.43 10.48 5.06
CA TYR A 71 -6.56 10.31 4.14
C TYR A 71 -7.03 8.87 4.16
N ILE A 72 -8.33 8.68 4.14
CA ILE A 72 -8.92 7.37 3.90
C ILE A 72 -9.19 7.26 2.40
N LEU A 73 -8.45 6.37 1.75
CA LEU A 73 -8.58 6.18 0.31
C LEU A 73 -9.87 5.47 -0.07
N ARG A 74 -10.19 4.42 0.66
CA ARG A 74 -11.42 3.64 0.49
C ARG A 74 -11.76 2.95 1.80
N HIS A 75 -13.02 2.89 2.15
CA HIS A 75 -13.48 2.25 3.38
C HIS A 75 -14.71 1.35 3.11
N GLY A 76 -15.17 0.67 4.15
CA GLY A 76 -16.27 -0.28 4.01
C GLY A 76 -15.87 -1.51 3.21
N LEU A 77 -14.63 -1.95 3.38
CA LEU A 77 -14.05 -3.03 2.57
C LEU A 77 -14.09 -4.35 3.32
N THR A 78 -14.10 -5.44 2.57
CA THR A 78 -13.72 -6.73 3.12
C THR A 78 -12.22 -6.77 3.34
N THR A 79 -11.73 -7.72 4.13
CA THR A 79 -10.29 -7.92 4.33
C THR A 79 -9.57 -8.13 3.00
N GLU A 80 -10.15 -8.94 2.12
CA GLU A 80 -9.57 -9.23 0.81
C GLU A 80 -9.51 -8.01 -0.09
N GLN A 81 -10.58 -7.21 -0.11
CA GLN A 81 -10.59 -5.96 -0.87
C GLN A 81 -9.52 -5.00 -0.37
N ALA A 82 -9.36 -4.88 0.95
CA ALA A 82 -8.34 -4.01 1.53
C ALA A 82 -6.94 -4.45 1.10
N PHE A 83 -6.64 -5.75 1.11
CA PHE A 83 -5.38 -6.28 0.62
C PHE A 83 -5.13 -5.92 -0.84
N GLU A 84 -6.13 -6.10 -1.69
CA GLU A 84 -6.00 -5.82 -3.12
C GLU A 84 -5.75 -4.34 -3.39
N ILE A 85 -6.51 -3.48 -2.74
CA ILE A 85 -6.39 -2.04 -2.95
C ILE A 85 -5.05 -1.52 -2.43
N GLU A 86 -4.65 -1.93 -1.24
CA GLU A 86 -3.35 -1.56 -0.68
C GLU A 86 -2.22 -1.99 -1.62
N SER A 87 -2.25 -3.24 -2.04
CA SER A 87 -1.24 -3.81 -2.93
C SER A 87 -1.13 -3.07 -4.25
N ALA A 88 -2.28 -2.79 -4.88
CA ALA A 88 -2.32 -2.07 -6.14
C ALA A 88 -1.76 -0.65 -5.99
N CYS A 89 -2.06 0.02 -4.91
CA CYS A 89 -1.58 1.38 -4.65
C CYS A 89 -0.07 1.41 -4.41
N ILE A 90 0.45 0.47 -3.61
CA ILE A 90 1.90 0.37 -3.37
C ILE A 90 2.63 0.12 -4.68
N ASP A 91 2.13 -0.81 -5.49
CA ASP A 91 2.75 -1.14 -6.78
C ASP A 91 2.69 0.04 -7.75
N LEU A 92 1.57 0.75 -7.79
CA LEU A 92 1.40 1.90 -8.68
C LEU A 92 2.34 3.04 -8.33
N LEU A 93 2.47 3.37 -7.05
CA LEU A 93 3.34 4.47 -6.60
C LEU A 93 4.81 4.06 -6.56
N GLY A 94 5.09 2.80 -6.30
CA GLY A 94 6.46 2.28 -6.22
C GLY A 94 7.09 2.45 -4.86
N LEU A 95 7.82 1.43 -4.40
CA LEU A 95 8.49 1.47 -3.09
C LEU A 95 9.53 2.59 -3.00
N GLU A 96 10.16 2.96 -4.11
CA GLU A 96 11.15 4.04 -4.14
C GLU A 96 10.56 5.40 -3.78
N ASN A 97 9.25 5.56 -3.90
CA ASN A 97 8.54 6.80 -3.59
C ASN A 97 7.84 6.77 -2.24
N LEU A 98 7.92 5.64 -1.54
CA LEU A 98 7.21 5.40 -0.29
C LEU A 98 8.18 5.03 0.83
N THR A 99 7.71 5.16 2.07
CA THR A 99 8.43 4.64 3.24
C THR A 99 7.98 3.23 3.61
N ASN A 100 7.09 2.63 2.83
CA ASN A 100 6.73 1.22 2.96
C ASN A 100 7.97 0.35 2.73
N SER A 101 8.11 -0.71 3.51
CA SER A 101 9.30 -1.57 3.44
C SER A 101 9.11 -2.80 2.55
N VAL A 102 7.87 -3.14 2.20
CA VAL A 102 7.59 -4.32 1.38
C VAL A 102 6.59 -3.95 0.28
N LYS A 103 6.69 -4.67 -0.83
CA LYS A 103 5.75 -4.56 -1.95
C LYS A 103 4.36 -4.99 -1.53
N GLY A 104 3.38 -4.68 -2.35
CA GLY A 104 2.02 -5.12 -2.14
C GLY A 104 1.90 -6.64 -2.11
N HIS A 105 0.81 -7.13 -1.50
CA HIS A 105 0.52 -8.55 -1.43
C HIS A 105 0.41 -9.17 -2.82
N ASP A 106 1.10 -10.28 -3.06
CA ASP A 106 1.16 -10.98 -4.36
C ASP A 106 1.71 -10.14 -5.52
N SER A 107 2.49 -9.11 -5.26
CA SER A 107 3.04 -8.24 -6.31
C SER A 107 3.88 -8.99 -7.32
N TRP A 108 4.61 -10.03 -6.90
CA TRP A 108 5.42 -10.82 -7.81
C TRP A 108 4.57 -11.47 -8.90
N GLU A 109 3.44 -12.04 -8.53
CA GLU A 109 2.56 -12.75 -9.47
C GLU A 109 1.55 -11.84 -10.16
N ARG A 110 0.95 -10.92 -9.40
CA ARG A 110 -0.22 -10.16 -9.83
C ARG A 110 -0.01 -8.64 -9.78
N GLY A 111 1.21 -8.19 -9.50
CA GLY A 111 1.50 -6.78 -9.39
C GLY A 111 1.62 -6.07 -10.73
N LEU A 112 2.07 -4.82 -10.66
CA LEU A 112 2.21 -3.96 -11.83
C LEU A 112 3.16 -4.59 -12.85
N LYS A 113 2.68 -4.76 -14.08
CA LYS A 113 3.44 -5.34 -15.19
C LYS A 113 3.06 -4.67 -16.49
N THR A 114 3.98 -4.64 -17.43
CA THR A 114 3.64 -4.28 -18.79
C THR A 114 2.78 -5.39 -19.41
N VAL A 115 2.07 -5.06 -20.48
CA VAL A 115 1.31 -6.07 -21.22
C VAL A 115 2.21 -7.20 -21.67
N ASN A 116 3.41 -6.88 -22.17
CA ASN A 116 4.37 -7.90 -22.60
C ASN A 116 4.80 -8.81 -21.44
N GLU A 117 5.03 -8.26 -20.28
CA GLU A 117 5.35 -9.07 -19.10
C GLU A 117 4.20 -10.00 -18.71
N VAL A 118 2.95 -9.53 -18.82
CA VAL A 118 1.78 -10.36 -18.58
C VAL A 118 1.73 -11.51 -19.58
N LEU A 119 1.94 -11.21 -20.85
CA LEU A 119 1.95 -12.24 -21.89
C LEU A 119 3.02 -13.30 -21.63
N GLN A 120 4.25 -12.87 -21.35
CA GLN A 120 5.33 -13.78 -21.05
C GLN A 120 5.08 -14.62 -19.80
N HIS A 121 4.51 -14.01 -18.78
CA HIS A 121 4.23 -14.70 -17.53
C HIS A 121 3.26 -15.87 -17.71
N TYR A 122 2.17 -15.65 -18.44
CA TYR A 122 1.16 -16.69 -18.65
C TYR A 122 1.56 -17.66 -19.77
N ASP A 123 2.24 -17.20 -20.78
CA ASP A 123 2.76 -18.08 -21.82
C ASP A 123 3.78 -19.06 -21.26
N ALA A 124 4.67 -18.60 -20.39
CA ALA A 124 5.63 -19.46 -19.72
C ALA A 124 4.93 -20.53 -18.88
N LYS A 125 3.85 -20.18 -18.19
CA LYS A 125 3.06 -21.15 -17.44
C LYS A 125 2.35 -22.13 -18.36
N THR A 126 1.88 -21.67 -19.49
CA THR A 126 1.25 -22.54 -20.50
C THR A 126 2.25 -23.54 -21.07
N ILE A 127 3.47 -23.10 -21.38
CA ILE A 127 4.55 -23.95 -21.91
C ILE A 127 4.88 -25.09 -20.95
N THR A 128 4.84 -24.86 -19.66
CA THR A 128 5.13 -25.90 -18.66
C THR A 128 4.05 -26.98 -18.60
N ILE A 129 2.87 -26.72 -19.14
CA ILE A 129 1.71 -27.63 -19.05
C ILE A 129 1.40 -28.29 -20.37
N THR A 130 1.67 -27.65 -21.51
CA THR A 130 1.21 -28.06 -22.84
C THR A 130 2.30 -28.65 -23.69
N GLU A 131 1.88 -29.31 -24.79
CA GLU A 131 2.79 -29.90 -25.76
C GLU A 131 3.62 -28.82 -26.46
N PRO A 132 4.86 -29.15 -26.87
CA PRO A 132 5.76 -28.19 -27.51
C PRO A 132 5.21 -27.50 -28.75
N THR A 133 4.33 -28.15 -29.49
CA THR A 133 3.76 -27.62 -30.72
C THR A 133 2.94 -26.36 -30.53
N ILE A 134 2.49 -26.11 -29.32
CA ILE A 134 1.67 -24.93 -29.00
C ILE A 134 2.54 -23.70 -28.90
N ILE A 135 3.81 -23.84 -28.65
CA ILE A 135 4.76 -22.75 -28.45
C ILE A 135 4.78 -21.80 -29.67
N ILE A 136 4.56 -22.35 -30.86
CA ILE A 136 4.60 -21.59 -32.11
C ILE A 136 3.58 -20.46 -32.14
N ASN A 137 2.47 -20.62 -31.48
CA ASN A 137 1.38 -19.66 -31.51
C ASN A 137 1.56 -18.52 -30.50
N ILE A 138 2.45 -18.65 -29.54
CA ILE A 138 2.64 -17.71 -28.45
C ILE A 138 3.30 -16.42 -28.94
N ASN A 139 4.11 -16.51 -29.98
CA ASN A 139 4.90 -15.38 -30.47
C ASN A 139 4.16 -14.50 -31.48
N LYS A 140 2.89 -14.69 -31.62
CA LYS A 140 2.06 -13.90 -32.53
C LYS A 140 1.19 -12.84 -31.82
#